data_32645d14be0b47b60d6c61fd802a21b0
#
_entry.id   32645d14be0b47b60d6c61fd802a21b0
#
_cell.length_a   1.000
_cell.length_b   1.000
_cell.length_c   1.000
_cell.angle_alpha   90.00
_cell.angle_beta   90.00
_cell.angle_gamma   90.00
#
_symmetry.space_group_name_H-M   'P 1'
#
loop_
_entity.id
_entity.type
_entity.pdbx_description
1 polymer ?
#
loop_
_entity_poly.entity_id
_entity_poly.type
_entity_poly.pdbx_seq_one_letter_code
_entity_poly.pdbx_strand_id
1 'polypeptide(L)'
;MTRSDGRAPNEMRPATITPGFLMHAEGSVLIEVGRTRVVCSASVEDRVPPFLRNTGKGWVTAEYGMLPRATTTRTQREASAGRVGGRTQEIQRLIGRSLRSVVRLTELGERTIWVDCDVIQADGGTRTASITGGFVALALALRRLRDAGQIRSIPLQDHVAATSVGIVGGTPMLDLAYDEDSKAEVDMNIVKTGDGRFIEVQGTAEGPPFERQALDSLMELGDAGIRQLVDLQRTILGDI
;
A
#
# COMPACT_ATOMS: atom_id res chain seq x y z
N MET A 1 -7.51 -23.00 -15.04
CA MET A 1 -8.63 -22.03 -15.25
C MET A 1 -8.05 -20.80 -15.94
N THR A 2 -8.65 -20.28 -16.98
CA THR A 2 -8.20 -19.04 -17.62
C THR A 2 -8.78 -17.86 -16.85
N ARG A 3 -7.95 -16.91 -16.42
CA ARG A 3 -8.39 -15.69 -15.74
C ARG A 3 -9.25 -14.83 -16.69
N SER A 4 -10.18 -14.03 -16.17
CA SER A 4 -11.13 -13.25 -16.97
C SER A 4 -10.45 -12.24 -17.91
N ASP A 5 -9.26 -11.79 -17.57
CA ASP A 5 -8.43 -10.85 -18.34
C ASP A 5 -7.32 -11.54 -19.16
N GLY A 6 -7.26 -12.87 -19.16
CA GLY A 6 -6.33 -13.68 -19.94
C GLY A 6 -4.94 -13.85 -19.33
N ARG A 7 -4.65 -13.29 -18.15
CA ARG A 7 -3.36 -13.45 -17.45
C ARG A 7 -3.11 -14.90 -17.02
N ALA A 8 -1.83 -15.26 -16.93
CA ALA A 8 -1.42 -16.48 -16.25
C ALA A 8 -1.62 -16.36 -14.72
N PRO A 9 -1.74 -17.47 -13.97
CA PRO A 9 -1.93 -17.43 -12.51
C PRO A 9 -0.83 -16.67 -11.76
N ASN A 10 0.39 -16.67 -12.24
CA ASN A 10 1.56 -16.00 -11.67
C ASN A 10 1.83 -14.60 -12.26
N GLU A 11 0.91 -14.05 -13.01
CA GLU A 11 1.07 -12.76 -13.70
C GLU A 11 0.30 -11.65 -12.97
N MET A 12 0.98 -10.54 -12.70
CA MET A 12 0.35 -9.32 -12.18
C MET A 12 -0.37 -8.54 -13.28
N ARG A 13 -1.38 -7.78 -12.90
CA ARG A 13 -1.93 -6.71 -13.74
C ARG A 13 -0.84 -5.68 -14.03
N PRO A 14 -0.88 -5.00 -15.19
CA PRO A 14 0.01 -3.86 -15.44
C PRO A 14 -0.06 -2.85 -14.31
N ALA A 15 1.10 -2.46 -13.78
CA ALA A 15 1.20 -1.48 -12.71
C ALA A 15 1.96 -0.24 -13.19
N THR A 16 1.45 0.94 -12.86
CA THR A 16 2.09 2.23 -13.13
C THR A 16 2.00 3.14 -11.91
N ILE A 17 3.01 3.98 -11.72
CA ILE A 17 3.02 5.01 -10.68
C ILE A 17 3.43 6.33 -11.34
N THR A 18 2.54 7.32 -11.30
CA THR A 18 2.77 8.66 -11.85
C THR A 18 3.06 9.63 -10.72
N PRO A 19 4.31 10.11 -10.55
CA PRO A 19 4.68 11.05 -9.50
C PRO A 19 4.19 12.47 -9.80
N GLY A 20 4.10 13.31 -8.74
CA GLY A 20 3.72 14.72 -8.86
C GLY A 20 2.25 14.93 -9.23
N PHE A 21 1.38 14.01 -8.86
CA PHE A 21 -0.04 14.06 -9.26
C PHE A 21 -0.81 15.23 -8.63
N LEU A 22 -0.49 15.59 -7.38
CA LEU A 22 -1.07 16.74 -6.68
C LEU A 22 -0.03 17.82 -6.48
N MET A 23 -0.34 19.06 -6.85
CA MET A 23 0.61 20.19 -6.84
C MET A 23 0.97 20.70 -5.44
N HIS A 24 0.11 20.50 -4.44
CA HIS A 24 0.29 21.09 -3.11
C HIS A 24 0.97 20.14 -2.10
N ALA A 25 0.87 18.83 -2.29
CA ALA A 25 1.47 17.85 -1.40
C ALA A 25 3.01 17.87 -1.50
N GLU A 26 3.70 17.57 -0.40
CA GLU A 26 5.16 17.42 -0.39
C GLU A 26 5.60 16.23 -1.25
N GLY A 27 4.80 15.18 -1.30
CA GLY A 27 4.94 14.06 -2.22
C GLY A 27 3.59 13.54 -2.65
N SER A 28 3.41 13.19 -3.92
CA SER A 28 2.16 12.60 -4.38
C SER A 28 2.35 11.72 -5.61
N VAL A 29 1.48 10.72 -5.73
CA VAL A 29 1.45 9.81 -6.87
C VAL A 29 0.01 9.41 -7.20
N LEU A 30 -0.23 9.09 -8.45
CA LEU A 30 -1.30 8.19 -8.85
C LEU A 30 -0.70 6.80 -9.07
N ILE A 31 -1.12 5.80 -8.31
CA ILE A 31 -0.81 4.40 -8.58
C ILE A 31 -2.00 3.73 -9.27
N GLU A 32 -1.70 2.98 -10.31
CA GLU A 32 -2.65 2.18 -11.05
C GLU A 32 -2.15 0.72 -11.08
N VAL A 33 -3.02 -0.22 -10.73
CA VAL A 33 -2.78 -1.67 -10.87
C VAL A 33 -3.98 -2.24 -11.60
N GLY A 34 -3.81 -2.50 -12.89
CA GLY A 34 -4.93 -2.80 -13.77
C GLY A 34 -5.97 -1.67 -13.76
N ARG A 35 -7.17 -1.97 -13.29
CA ARG A 35 -8.25 -0.97 -13.17
C ARG A 35 -8.32 -0.33 -11.79
N THR A 36 -7.57 -0.80 -10.80
CA THR A 36 -7.50 -0.15 -9.49
C THR A 36 -6.66 1.11 -9.60
N ARG A 37 -7.17 2.24 -9.07
CA ARG A 37 -6.53 3.55 -9.08
C ARG A 37 -6.59 4.18 -7.71
N VAL A 38 -5.44 4.58 -7.19
CA VAL A 38 -5.34 5.23 -5.88
C VAL A 38 -4.47 6.48 -5.99
N VAL A 39 -4.98 7.60 -5.52
CA VAL A 39 -4.18 8.80 -5.30
C VAL A 39 -3.56 8.68 -3.91
N CYS A 40 -2.23 8.75 -3.84
CA CYS A 40 -1.52 8.78 -2.56
C CYS A 40 -0.81 10.13 -2.44
N SER A 41 -1.01 10.83 -1.32
CA SER A 41 -0.32 12.08 -1.00
C SER A 41 0.36 12.00 0.35
N ALA A 42 1.49 12.68 0.48
CA ALA A 42 2.22 12.81 1.73
C ALA A 42 2.32 14.30 2.09
N SER A 43 1.82 14.65 3.28
CA SER A 43 1.84 16.00 3.84
C SER A 43 2.70 16.02 5.10
N VAL A 44 3.50 17.07 5.27
CA VAL A 44 4.44 17.22 6.40
C VAL A 44 3.92 18.27 7.38
N GLU A 45 3.86 17.90 8.66
CA GLU A 45 3.55 18.82 9.75
C GLU A 45 4.71 18.89 10.76
N ASP A 46 5.14 20.10 11.15
CA ASP A 46 6.18 20.32 12.17
C ASP A 46 5.64 20.13 13.60
N ARG A 47 4.94 19.04 13.82
CA ARG A 47 4.43 18.59 15.12
C ARG A 47 4.28 17.09 15.17
N VAL A 48 4.35 16.54 16.38
CA VAL A 48 4.12 15.11 16.62
C VAL A 48 2.92 14.89 17.53
N PRO A 49 2.30 13.70 17.50
CA PRO A 49 1.27 13.31 18.46
C PRO A 49 1.75 13.51 19.92
N PRO A 50 0.83 13.76 20.88
CA PRO A 50 1.19 14.03 22.28
C PRO A 50 2.14 13.02 22.92
N PHE A 51 2.01 11.73 22.58
CA PHE A 51 2.85 10.65 23.11
C PHE A 51 4.30 10.65 22.61
N LEU A 52 4.63 11.47 21.59
CA LEU A 52 6.00 11.61 21.05
C LEU A 52 6.63 12.97 21.34
N ARG A 53 5.94 13.88 22.00
CA ARG A 53 6.50 15.20 22.33
C ARG A 53 7.74 15.07 23.19
N ASN A 54 8.77 15.85 22.86
CA ASN A 54 10.07 15.87 23.55
C ASN A 54 10.83 14.53 23.50
N THR A 55 10.52 13.65 22.55
CA THR A 55 11.26 12.39 22.34
C THR A 55 12.30 12.50 21.24
N GLY A 56 12.26 13.58 20.44
CA GLY A 56 13.08 13.76 19.25
C GLY A 56 12.70 12.83 18.08
N LYS A 57 11.60 12.10 18.18
CA LYS A 57 11.15 11.15 17.16
C LYS A 57 10.01 11.75 16.35
N GLY A 58 10.07 11.53 15.05
CA GLY A 58 8.96 11.80 14.15
C GLY A 58 7.93 10.68 14.11
N TRP A 59 6.90 10.90 13.31
CA TRP A 59 5.82 9.95 13.10
C TRP A 59 5.40 9.87 11.63
N VAL A 60 4.98 8.71 11.20
CA VAL A 60 4.29 8.51 9.92
C VAL A 60 2.96 7.87 10.23
N THR A 61 1.90 8.45 9.72
CA THR A 61 0.53 7.93 9.86
C THR A 61 -0.13 7.90 8.49
N ALA A 62 -1.25 7.19 8.38
CA ALA A 62 -1.97 7.12 7.12
C ALA A 62 -3.47 7.22 7.33
N GLU A 63 -4.12 7.83 6.35
CA GLU A 63 -5.56 7.78 6.17
C GLU A 63 -5.87 7.04 4.86
N TYR A 64 -7.05 6.43 4.81
CA TYR A 64 -7.52 5.69 3.66
C TYR A 64 -9.00 5.97 3.46
N GLY A 65 -9.39 6.18 2.23
CA GLY A 65 -10.78 6.37 1.87
C GLY A 65 -11.09 5.91 0.45
N MET A 66 -12.38 5.78 0.16
CA MET A 66 -12.86 5.45 -1.18
C MET A 66 -13.86 6.49 -1.66
N LEU A 67 -13.75 6.93 -2.91
CA LEU A 67 -14.79 7.74 -3.51
C LEU A 67 -16.12 6.95 -3.58
N PRO A 68 -17.26 7.60 -3.42
CA PRO A 68 -18.56 6.92 -3.45
C PRO A 68 -18.80 6.07 -4.70
N ARG A 69 -18.21 6.46 -5.84
CA ARG A 69 -18.31 5.72 -7.12
C ARG A 69 -16.99 5.06 -7.52
N ALA A 70 -16.12 4.80 -6.57
CA ALA A 70 -14.94 3.96 -6.81
C ALA A 70 -15.34 2.51 -7.16
N THR A 71 -16.51 2.08 -6.75
CA THR A 71 -17.10 0.75 -7.00
C THR A 71 -18.28 0.82 -7.97
N THR A 72 -18.75 -0.32 -8.46
CA THR A 72 -19.89 -0.46 -9.40
C THR A 72 -21.18 0.15 -8.86
N THR A 73 -21.41 0.03 -7.54
CA THR A 73 -22.53 0.66 -6.84
C THR A 73 -22.04 1.82 -6.00
N ARG A 74 -22.85 2.86 -5.86
CA ARG A 74 -22.49 4.02 -5.03
C ARG A 74 -22.50 3.62 -3.55
N THR A 75 -21.36 3.83 -2.86
CA THR A 75 -21.26 3.71 -1.41
C THR A 75 -21.50 5.07 -0.73
N GLN A 76 -21.98 5.06 0.51
CA GLN A 76 -22.11 6.29 1.30
C GLN A 76 -20.72 6.77 1.75
N ARG A 77 -20.51 8.10 1.77
CA ARG A 77 -19.30 8.66 2.38
C ARG A 77 -19.30 8.39 3.89
N GLU A 78 -18.20 7.90 4.42
CA GLU A 78 -18.06 7.63 5.86
C GLU A 78 -18.24 8.90 6.71
N ALA A 79 -17.75 10.05 6.22
CA ALA A 79 -17.99 11.34 6.87
C ALA A 79 -19.47 11.67 7.03
N SER A 80 -20.32 11.29 6.06
CA SER A 80 -21.78 11.47 6.15
C SER A 80 -22.44 10.44 7.06
N ALA A 81 -21.78 9.32 7.33
CA ALA A 81 -22.25 8.30 8.27
C ALA A 81 -21.84 8.62 9.73
N GLY A 82 -21.05 9.68 9.94
CA GLY A 82 -20.60 10.16 11.27
C GLY A 82 -19.52 9.29 11.93
N ARG A 83 -19.04 8.24 11.26
CA ARG A 83 -17.97 7.38 11.77
C ARG A 83 -17.20 6.71 10.65
N VAL A 84 -15.91 6.49 10.89
CA VAL A 84 -15.04 5.68 10.03
C VAL A 84 -15.35 4.20 10.27
N GLY A 85 -15.53 3.42 9.21
CA GLY A 85 -15.79 2.00 9.28
C GLY A 85 -14.61 1.19 9.81
N GLY A 86 -14.87 0.02 10.40
CA GLY A 86 -13.81 -0.84 10.95
C GLY A 86 -12.79 -1.29 9.90
N ARG A 87 -13.25 -1.60 8.68
CA ARG A 87 -12.39 -1.93 7.54
C ARG A 87 -11.44 -0.77 7.19
N THR A 88 -11.97 0.44 7.11
CA THR A 88 -11.16 1.63 6.81
C THR A 88 -10.11 1.87 7.89
N GLN A 89 -10.49 1.78 9.18
CA GLN A 89 -9.54 1.91 10.30
C GLN A 89 -8.45 0.83 10.28
N GLU A 90 -8.79 -0.41 9.95
CA GLU A 90 -7.83 -1.51 9.81
C GLU A 90 -6.83 -1.21 8.70
N ILE A 91 -7.29 -0.77 7.52
CA ILE A 91 -6.43 -0.45 6.37
C ILE A 91 -5.52 0.75 6.68
N GLN A 92 -6.03 1.82 7.31
CA GLN A 92 -5.23 2.96 7.76
C GLN A 92 -4.08 2.52 8.67
N ARG A 93 -4.37 1.64 9.65
CA ARG A 93 -3.36 1.11 10.57
C ARG A 93 -2.34 0.24 9.85
N LEU A 94 -2.76 -0.57 8.90
CA LEU A 94 -1.91 -1.40 8.07
C LEU A 94 -0.94 -0.55 7.24
N ILE A 95 -1.43 0.44 6.50
CA ILE A 95 -0.60 1.37 5.71
C ILE A 95 0.41 2.07 6.61
N GLY A 96 -0.06 2.73 7.68
CA GLY A 96 0.81 3.47 8.59
C GLY A 96 1.89 2.60 9.22
N ARG A 97 1.59 1.38 9.64
CA ARG A 97 2.56 0.42 10.19
C ARG A 97 3.58 -0.01 9.14
N SER A 98 3.11 -0.33 7.94
CA SER A 98 3.98 -0.74 6.83
C SER A 98 5.01 0.35 6.48
N LEU A 99 4.57 1.59 6.36
CA LEU A 99 5.45 2.72 6.06
C LEU A 99 6.44 3.00 7.20
N ARG A 100 5.99 2.96 8.46
CA ARG A 100 6.88 3.17 9.62
C ARG A 100 7.98 2.13 9.74
N SER A 101 7.76 0.92 9.28
CA SER A 101 8.74 -0.18 9.40
C SER A 101 10.04 0.09 8.64
N VAL A 102 10.02 0.97 7.65
CA VAL A 102 11.18 1.31 6.81
C VAL A 102 11.68 2.74 7.03
N VAL A 103 11.17 3.47 8.01
CA VAL A 103 11.58 4.84 8.33
C VAL A 103 12.35 4.90 9.65
N ARG A 104 13.53 5.51 9.66
CA ARG A 104 14.26 5.87 10.89
C ARG A 104 13.63 7.12 11.51
N LEU A 105 12.63 6.91 12.36
CA LEU A 105 11.81 8.00 12.93
C LEU A 105 12.63 9.01 13.77
N THR A 106 13.77 8.63 14.32
CA THR A 106 14.69 9.52 15.04
C THR A 106 15.41 10.51 14.12
N GLU A 107 15.60 10.17 12.86
CA GLU A 107 16.24 11.05 11.88
C GLU A 107 15.24 12.01 11.22
N LEU A 108 13.93 11.72 11.33
CA LEU A 108 12.87 12.61 10.85
C LEU A 108 12.71 13.87 11.73
N GLY A 109 13.11 13.77 13.01
CA GLY A 109 12.83 14.83 14.01
C GLY A 109 11.35 14.87 14.39
N GLU A 110 10.95 15.80 15.24
CA GLU A 110 9.56 15.92 15.74
C GLU A 110 8.59 16.44 14.66
N ARG A 111 8.44 15.67 13.57
CA ARG A 111 7.50 15.91 12.46
C ARG A 111 6.56 14.76 12.30
N THR A 112 5.36 15.03 11.84
CA THR A 112 4.42 14.00 11.38
C THR A 112 4.30 14.07 9.86
N ILE A 113 4.42 12.91 9.19
CA ILE A 113 4.05 12.78 7.79
C ILE A 113 2.73 12.03 7.74
N TRP A 114 1.72 12.69 7.19
CA TRP A 114 0.41 12.12 6.88
C TRP A 114 0.45 11.56 5.47
N VAL A 115 0.08 10.30 5.31
CA VAL A 115 -0.06 9.68 3.99
C VAL A 115 -1.54 9.38 3.76
N ASP A 116 -2.14 10.16 2.88
CA ASP A 116 -3.55 10.02 2.50
C ASP A 116 -3.65 9.15 1.26
N CYS A 117 -4.50 8.13 1.30
CA CYS A 117 -4.72 7.19 0.20
C CYS A 117 -6.19 7.19 -0.20
N ASP A 118 -6.50 7.86 -1.30
CA ASP A 118 -7.86 7.98 -1.83
C ASP A 118 -8.06 7.07 -3.04
N VAL A 119 -8.87 6.03 -2.85
CA VAL A 119 -9.25 5.12 -3.94
C VAL A 119 -10.27 5.81 -4.84
N ILE A 120 -9.86 6.12 -6.07
CA ILE A 120 -10.74 6.74 -7.08
C ILE A 120 -11.42 5.69 -7.96
N GLN A 121 -10.84 4.49 -8.09
CA GLN A 121 -11.42 3.33 -8.76
C GLN A 121 -10.92 2.04 -8.12
N ALA A 122 -11.82 1.12 -7.80
CA ALA A 122 -11.52 -0.15 -7.13
C ALA A 122 -11.84 -1.35 -8.03
N ASP A 123 -10.84 -2.21 -8.21
CA ASP A 123 -10.94 -3.49 -8.91
C ASP A 123 -10.01 -4.54 -8.27
N GLY A 124 -10.16 -4.76 -6.95
CA GLY A 124 -9.27 -5.61 -6.15
C GLY A 124 -7.93 -4.95 -5.80
N GLY A 125 -7.32 -5.34 -4.70
CA GLY A 125 -5.98 -4.89 -4.29
C GLY A 125 -5.86 -3.41 -3.89
N THR A 126 -6.92 -2.75 -3.44
CA THR A 126 -6.86 -1.31 -3.09
C THR A 126 -5.93 -1.03 -1.92
N ARG A 127 -5.90 -1.88 -0.88
CA ARG A 127 -5.01 -1.72 0.28
C ARG A 127 -3.54 -1.93 -0.09
N THR A 128 -3.26 -2.89 -0.95
CA THR A 128 -1.89 -3.19 -1.40
C THR A 128 -1.35 -2.10 -2.33
N ALA A 129 -2.18 -1.59 -3.23
CA ALA A 129 -1.86 -0.42 -4.05
C ALA A 129 -1.61 0.82 -3.18
N SER A 130 -2.42 1.05 -2.13
CA SER A 130 -2.24 2.17 -1.18
C SER A 130 -0.91 2.10 -0.44
N ILE A 131 -0.47 0.91 0.01
CA ILE A 131 0.84 0.74 0.65
C ILE A 131 1.96 1.05 -0.34
N THR A 132 1.89 0.47 -1.54
CA THR A 132 2.93 0.59 -2.57
C THR A 132 3.06 2.02 -3.10
N GLY A 133 1.94 2.69 -3.39
CA GLY A 133 1.92 4.09 -3.81
C GLY A 133 2.21 5.06 -2.67
N GLY A 134 1.68 4.78 -1.48
CA GLY A 134 1.93 5.58 -0.28
C GLY A 134 3.42 5.62 0.10
N PHE A 135 4.16 4.52 -0.12
CA PHE A 135 5.61 4.52 0.04
C PHE A 135 6.30 5.50 -0.92
N VAL A 136 5.91 5.52 -2.19
CA VAL A 136 6.51 6.45 -3.16
C VAL A 136 6.17 7.90 -2.83
N ALA A 137 4.93 8.19 -2.42
CA ALA A 137 4.54 9.52 -1.96
C ALA A 137 5.36 9.98 -0.74
N LEU A 138 5.54 9.10 0.25
CA LEU A 138 6.38 9.32 1.43
C LEU A 138 7.84 9.60 1.03
N ALA A 139 8.42 8.79 0.15
CA ALA A 139 9.81 8.95 -0.30
C ALA A 139 10.02 10.29 -1.02
N LEU A 140 9.08 10.71 -1.85
CA LEU A 140 9.10 12.02 -2.52
C LEU A 140 9.02 13.18 -1.53
N ALA A 141 8.16 13.08 -0.50
CA ALA A 141 8.07 14.09 0.56
C ALA A 141 9.37 14.19 1.36
N LEU A 142 9.97 13.06 1.74
CA LEU A 142 11.26 13.02 2.42
C LEU A 142 12.39 13.61 1.55
N ARG A 143 12.38 13.37 0.25
CA ARG A 143 13.32 13.98 -0.69
C ARG A 143 13.15 15.49 -0.72
N ARG A 144 11.92 16.00 -0.77
CA ARG A 144 11.63 17.45 -0.72
C ARG A 144 12.14 18.08 0.58
N LEU A 145 11.95 17.42 1.73
CA LEU A 145 12.49 17.89 3.02
C LEU A 145 14.02 17.97 3.02
N ARG A 146 14.70 16.97 2.46
CA ARG A 146 16.16 16.96 2.32
C ARG A 146 16.62 18.09 1.42
N ASP A 147 16.00 18.25 0.27
CA ASP A 147 16.38 19.26 -0.73
C ASP A 147 16.14 20.69 -0.22
N ALA A 148 15.16 20.87 0.68
CA ALA A 148 14.92 22.10 1.42
C ALA A 148 15.84 22.29 2.64
N GLY A 149 16.76 21.37 2.92
CA GLY A 149 17.68 21.40 4.06
C GLY A 149 17.03 21.18 5.42
N GLN A 150 15.80 20.69 5.46
CA GLN A 150 15.05 20.45 6.70
C GLN A 150 15.41 19.14 7.39
N ILE A 151 15.92 18.16 6.64
CA ILE A 151 16.55 16.94 7.13
C ILE A 151 17.89 16.73 6.45
N ARG A 152 18.85 16.06 7.14
CA ARG A 152 20.21 15.87 6.62
C ARG A 152 20.28 14.79 5.52
N SER A 153 19.54 13.74 5.68
CA SER A 153 19.48 12.57 4.78
C SER A 153 18.07 12.04 4.71
N ILE A 154 17.76 11.27 3.70
CA ILE A 154 16.47 10.58 3.60
C ILE A 154 16.46 9.43 4.63
N PRO A 155 15.56 9.43 5.64
CA PRO A 155 15.58 8.46 6.71
C PRO A 155 14.86 7.14 6.32
N LEU A 156 15.02 6.70 5.08
CA LEU A 156 14.50 5.41 4.61
C LEU A 156 15.57 4.32 4.76
N GLN A 157 15.16 3.14 5.19
CA GLN A 157 16.01 1.96 5.35
C GLN A 157 15.89 1.00 4.18
N ASP A 158 14.72 0.97 3.55
CA ASP A 158 14.39 0.07 2.44
C ASP A 158 13.11 0.53 1.73
N HIS A 159 12.81 -0.10 0.60
CA HIS A 159 11.50 -0.02 -0.06
C HIS A 159 10.44 -0.81 0.70
N VAL A 160 9.18 -0.52 0.44
CA VAL A 160 8.06 -1.34 0.92
C VAL A 160 7.01 -1.46 -0.19
N ALA A 161 6.58 -2.67 -0.45
CA ALA A 161 5.50 -2.95 -1.38
C ALA A 161 4.57 -4.05 -0.85
N ALA A 162 3.38 -4.10 -1.41
CA ALA A 162 2.36 -5.07 -1.03
C ALA A 162 1.62 -5.59 -2.26
N THR A 163 1.23 -6.86 -2.21
CA THR A 163 0.39 -7.49 -3.23
C THR A 163 -0.64 -8.42 -2.61
N SER A 164 -1.71 -8.71 -3.33
CA SER A 164 -2.66 -9.76 -2.97
C SER A 164 -2.29 -11.06 -3.68
N VAL A 165 -2.57 -12.17 -3.03
CA VAL A 165 -2.52 -13.52 -3.59
C VAL A 165 -3.72 -14.29 -3.07
N GLY A 166 -4.17 -15.32 -3.76
CA GLY A 166 -5.28 -16.12 -3.28
C GLY A 166 -5.45 -17.42 -4.04
N ILE A 167 -6.41 -18.23 -3.62
CA ILE A 167 -6.79 -19.47 -4.31
C ILE A 167 -8.18 -19.26 -4.92
N VAL A 168 -8.27 -19.46 -6.22
CA VAL A 168 -9.53 -19.33 -6.96
C VAL A 168 -9.72 -20.58 -7.81
N GLY A 169 -10.80 -21.34 -7.56
CA GLY A 169 -11.06 -22.61 -8.22
C GLY A 169 -9.90 -23.61 -8.05
N GLY A 170 -9.34 -23.69 -6.82
CA GLY A 170 -8.21 -24.56 -6.48
C GLY A 170 -6.85 -24.12 -7.04
N THR A 171 -6.76 -22.98 -7.74
CA THR A 171 -5.52 -22.50 -8.36
C THR A 171 -4.96 -21.30 -7.58
N PRO A 172 -3.71 -21.35 -7.07
CA PRO A 172 -3.02 -20.19 -6.51
C PRO A 172 -2.79 -19.11 -7.58
N MET A 173 -3.14 -17.87 -7.26
CA MET A 173 -3.08 -16.73 -8.19
C MET A 173 -2.44 -15.50 -7.52
N LEU A 174 -1.66 -14.77 -8.31
CA LEU A 174 -1.06 -13.49 -7.96
C LEU A 174 -1.97 -12.34 -8.37
N ASP A 175 -2.07 -11.30 -7.51
CA ASP A 175 -2.75 -10.03 -7.80
C ASP A 175 -4.19 -10.23 -8.27
N LEU A 176 -5.08 -10.51 -7.31
CA LEU A 176 -6.48 -10.78 -7.59
C LEU A 176 -7.22 -9.52 -8.05
N ALA A 177 -7.89 -9.60 -9.21
CA ALA A 177 -8.90 -8.63 -9.59
C ALA A 177 -10.19 -8.86 -8.77
N TYR A 178 -11.11 -7.89 -8.73
CA TYR A 178 -12.33 -7.98 -7.92
C TYR A 178 -13.17 -9.22 -8.19
N ASP A 179 -13.28 -9.61 -9.46
CA ASP A 179 -14.05 -10.81 -9.86
C ASP A 179 -13.41 -12.12 -9.35
N GLU A 180 -12.12 -12.11 -9.09
CA GLU A 180 -11.37 -13.23 -8.53
C GLU A 180 -11.42 -13.18 -7.00
N ASP A 181 -11.10 -12.02 -6.41
CA ASP A 181 -11.12 -11.74 -4.98
C ASP A 181 -12.48 -12.11 -4.34
N SER A 182 -13.58 -11.71 -4.97
CA SER A 182 -14.93 -11.99 -4.50
C SER A 182 -15.34 -13.48 -4.51
N LYS A 183 -14.55 -14.34 -5.15
CA LYS A 183 -14.80 -15.79 -5.29
C LYS A 183 -13.66 -16.61 -4.72
N ALA A 184 -12.65 -15.95 -4.15
CA ALA A 184 -11.47 -16.62 -3.64
C ALA A 184 -11.81 -17.55 -2.47
N GLU A 185 -11.31 -18.75 -2.49
CA GLU A 185 -11.35 -19.73 -1.39
C GLU A 185 -10.39 -19.29 -0.28
N VAL A 186 -9.28 -18.67 -0.67
CA VAL A 186 -8.30 -18.05 0.22
C VAL A 186 -7.95 -16.68 -0.36
N ASP A 187 -8.09 -15.62 0.45
CA ASP A 187 -7.57 -14.28 0.18
C ASP A 187 -6.42 -13.96 1.13
N MET A 188 -5.32 -13.48 0.58
CA MET A 188 -4.15 -13.11 1.36
C MET A 188 -3.50 -11.84 0.83
N ASN A 189 -3.10 -10.97 1.77
CA ASN A 189 -2.33 -9.78 1.49
C ASN A 189 -0.93 -9.91 2.14
N ILE A 190 0.11 -9.64 1.37
CA ILE A 190 1.50 -9.77 1.79
C ILE A 190 2.17 -8.41 1.66
N VAL A 191 2.84 -7.98 2.72
CA VAL A 191 3.64 -6.74 2.76
C VAL A 191 5.07 -7.09 3.10
N LYS A 192 6.02 -6.69 2.25
CA LYS A 192 7.45 -6.95 2.46
C LYS A 192 8.29 -5.72 2.16
N THR A 193 9.50 -5.75 2.71
CA THR A 193 10.57 -4.81 2.35
C THR A 193 11.22 -5.19 1.02
N GLY A 194 11.99 -4.29 0.44
CA GLY A 194 12.73 -4.50 -0.81
C GLY A 194 13.79 -5.59 -0.72
N ASP A 195 14.35 -5.82 0.47
CA ASP A 195 15.28 -6.92 0.77
C ASP A 195 14.57 -8.26 1.08
N GLY A 196 13.23 -8.29 1.02
CA GLY A 196 12.42 -9.50 1.14
C GLY A 196 11.98 -9.88 2.55
N ARG A 197 12.16 -9.00 3.56
CA ARG A 197 11.66 -9.27 4.92
C ARG A 197 10.17 -8.99 5.01
N PHE A 198 9.47 -9.81 5.79
CA PHE A 198 8.04 -9.65 6.02
C PHE A 198 7.73 -8.51 6.99
N ILE A 199 6.74 -7.70 6.63
CA ILE A 199 6.16 -6.67 7.49
C ILE A 199 4.79 -7.15 7.99
N GLU A 200 3.99 -7.71 7.09
CA GLU A 200 2.69 -8.28 7.43
C GLU A 200 2.30 -9.39 6.45
N VAL A 201 1.65 -10.41 6.99
CA VAL A 201 0.97 -11.46 6.22
C VAL A 201 -0.43 -11.58 6.82
N GLN A 202 -1.43 -11.29 6.02
CA GLN A 202 -2.84 -11.38 6.40
C GLN A 202 -3.52 -12.34 5.43
N GLY A 203 -4.05 -13.45 5.92
CA GLY A 203 -4.70 -14.45 5.08
C GLY A 203 -5.93 -15.03 5.76
N THR A 204 -6.97 -15.25 4.97
CA THR A 204 -8.25 -15.78 5.41
C THR A 204 -8.68 -16.90 4.46
N ALA A 205 -9.13 -18.02 5.02
CA ALA A 205 -9.89 -19.01 4.28
C ALA A 205 -11.37 -18.60 4.33
N GLU A 206 -11.95 -18.30 3.16
CA GLU A 206 -13.37 -17.96 3.02
C GLU A 206 -14.26 -19.23 2.98
N GLY A 207 -13.62 -20.41 2.94
CA GLY A 207 -14.25 -21.71 2.93
C GLY A 207 -13.51 -22.71 3.82
N PRO A 208 -13.21 -23.92 3.34
CA PRO A 208 -12.44 -24.90 4.09
C PRO A 208 -11.03 -24.40 4.41
N PRO A 209 -10.43 -24.82 5.55
CA PRO A 209 -9.04 -24.53 5.85
C PRO A 209 -8.10 -25.00 4.72
N PHE A 210 -7.02 -24.26 4.50
CA PHE A 210 -6.00 -24.59 3.50
C PHE A 210 -4.73 -25.14 4.14
N GLU A 211 -4.01 -25.94 3.38
CA GLU A 211 -2.83 -26.66 3.83
C GLU A 211 -1.57 -25.78 3.75
N ARG A 212 -0.51 -26.22 4.44
CA ARG A 212 0.80 -25.55 4.44
C ARG A 212 1.38 -25.39 3.03
N GLN A 213 1.23 -26.40 2.17
CA GLN A 213 1.73 -26.32 0.80
C GLN A 213 1.07 -25.21 -0.01
N ALA A 214 -0.22 -24.97 0.20
CA ALA A 214 -0.94 -23.86 -0.42
C ALA A 214 -0.40 -22.52 0.06
N LEU A 215 -0.14 -22.38 1.38
CA LEU A 215 0.49 -21.19 1.94
C LEU A 215 1.85 -20.92 1.31
N ASP A 216 2.71 -21.92 1.22
CA ASP A 216 4.05 -21.78 0.64
C ASP A 216 3.98 -21.33 -0.82
N SER A 217 3.06 -21.89 -1.63
CA SER A 217 2.82 -21.44 -3.02
C SER A 217 2.33 -19.99 -3.10
N LEU A 218 1.44 -19.56 -2.22
CA LEU A 218 0.96 -18.17 -2.16
C LEU A 218 2.09 -17.21 -1.76
N MET A 219 2.98 -17.62 -0.85
CA MET A 219 4.14 -16.82 -0.45
C MET A 219 5.12 -16.63 -1.61
N GLU A 220 5.40 -17.66 -2.41
CA GLU A 220 6.25 -17.56 -3.60
C GLU A 220 5.67 -16.61 -4.65
N LEU A 221 4.37 -16.68 -4.91
CA LEU A 221 3.67 -15.74 -5.80
C LEU A 221 3.76 -14.30 -5.28
N GLY A 222 3.52 -14.10 -3.99
CA GLY A 222 3.63 -12.79 -3.34
C GLY A 222 5.03 -12.20 -3.46
N ASP A 223 6.07 -13.02 -3.27
CA ASP A 223 7.46 -12.61 -3.45
C ASP A 223 7.75 -12.14 -4.88
N ALA A 224 7.23 -12.84 -5.87
CA ALA A 224 7.39 -12.45 -7.26
C ALA A 224 6.70 -11.11 -7.58
N GLY A 225 5.47 -10.91 -7.08
CA GLY A 225 4.73 -9.67 -7.27
C GLY A 225 5.39 -8.47 -6.55
N ILE A 226 5.83 -8.67 -5.32
CA ILE A 226 6.50 -7.60 -4.54
C ILE A 226 7.80 -7.18 -5.21
N ARG A 227 8.62 -8.10 -5.72
CA ARG A 227 9.83 -7.74 -6.47
C ARG A 227 9.51 -6.83 -7.66
N GLN A 228 8.48 -7.15 -8.47
CA GLN A 228 8.08 -6.31 -9.60
C GLN A 228 7.67 -4.91 -9.16
N LEU A 229 6.91 -4.79 -8.06
CA LEU A 229 6.48 -3.49 -7.52
C LEU A 229 7.64 -2.68 -6.95
N VAL A 230 8.60 -3.32 -6.28
CA VAL A 230 9.82 -2.66 -5.79
C VAL A 230 10.68 -2.18 -6.96
N ASP A 231 10.82 -2.95 -8.02
CA ASP A 231 11.57 -2.53 -9.21
C ASP A 231 10.89 -1.32 -9.90
N LEU A 232 9.55 -1.29 -9.93
CA LEU A 232 8.80 -0.13 -10.39
C LEU A 232 9.08 1.11 -9.49
N GLN A 233 9.09 0.95 -8.17
CA GLN A 233 9.42 2.03 -7.23
C GLN A 233 10.85 2.55 -7.47
N ARG A 234 11.84 1.65 -7.68
CA ARG A 234 13.23 2.01 -7.98
C ARG A 234 13.36 2.80 -9.29
N THR A 235 12.60 2.44 -10.30
CA THR A 235 12.59 3.19 -11.58
C THR A 235 12.18 4.66 -11.39
N ILE A 236 11.30 4.94 -10.41
CA ILE A 236 10.78 6.29 -10.15
C ILE A 236 11.67 7.06 -9.17
N LEU A 237 12.11 6.36 -8.13
CA LEU A 237 12.84 6.99 -7.02
C LEU A 237 14.35 7.00 -7.25
N GLY A 238 14.90 6.14 -8.08
CA GLY A 238 16.34 5.86 -8.10
C GLY A 238 16.80 5.21 -6.79
N ASP A 239 18.08 5.34 -6.49
CA ASP A 239 18.65 4.88 -5.21
C ASP A 239 18.12 5.77 -4.06
N ILE A 240 17.75 5.12 -2.96
CA ILE A 240 17.21 5.74 -1.74
C ILE A 240 18.32 5.85 -0.67
#